data_474f7950371cd71490e9a7ca434a778c
#
_entry.id   474f7950371cd71490e9a7ca434a778c
#
_cell.length_a   1.000
_cell.length_b   1.000
_cell.length_c   1.000
_cell.angle_alpha   90.00
_cell.angle_beta   90.00
_cell.angle_gamma   90.00
#
_symmetry.space_group_name_H-M   'P 1'
#
loop_
_entity.id
_entity.type
_entity.pdbx_description
1 polymer ?
#
loop_
_entity_poly.entity_id
_entity_poly.type
_entity_poly.pdbx_seq_one_letter_code
_entity_poly.pdbx_strand_id
1 'polypeptide(L)'
;MGTSRSSSNSGYSFESRDSATSLGLFSRRQRQRRKRRGIKRRNGAKTPLTAPLNTFQCTFCTETFSTKHTWQRHEKSLHLALERWVCAPSGPRTTNPDGTTTCVFCHEANPDDGHIDRHNYAVCQERQLEDRTFHRKDHLGQHLRLVHNLKPEQLDQQLSLWKMDTPEIKSRCGFCGIVMDTWAARTDHLAEHFKTGCTMSDWNGDWGFEPSVVARLENAMAPCKNIPRRPSYGGE
;
A
#
# COMPACT_ATOMS: atom_id res chain seq x y z
N MET A 1 46.65 -31.90 37.02
CA MET A 1 46.37 -31.97 35.59
C MET A 1 45.20 -31.00 35.30
N GLY A 2 45.52 -29.79 34.94
CA GLY A 2 44.57 -28.71 34.69
C GLY A 2 44.19 -28.66 33.22
N THR A 3 42.94 -28.51 32.91
CA THR A 3 42.48 -28.18 31.56
C THR A 3 41.69 -26.88 31.60
N SER A 4 42.32 -25.88 31.01
CA SER A 4 41.75 -24.54 30.83
C SER A 4 40.69 -24.55 29.75
N ARG A 5 39.53 -23.95 30.04
CA ARG A 5 38.48 -23.65 29.03
C ARG A 5 38.70 -22.27 28.46
N SER A 6 38.97 -22.21 27.18
CA SER A 6 39.02 -20.95 26.42
C SER A 6 37.63 -20.67 25.85
N SER A 7 37.03 -19.59 26.27
CA SER A 7 35.80 -19.03 25.64
C SER A 7 36.21 -18.13 24.49
N SER A 8 35.91 -18.53 23.28
CA SER A 8 36.07 -17.67 22.10
C SER A 8 34.77 -16.92 21.83
N ASN A 9 34.80 -15.62 22.06
CA ASN A 9 33.73 -14.68 21.76
C ASN A 9 33.88 -14.23 20.31
N SER A 10 33.04 -14.68 19.41
CA SER A 10 32.99 -14.23 18.00
C SER A 10 32.11 -13.01 17.88
N GLY A 11 32.71 -11.82 17.92
CA GLY A 11 32.07 -10.59 17.51
C GLY A 11 32.01 -10.51 15.98
N TYR A 12 30.81 -10.50 15.43
CA TYR A 12 30.59 -10.18 14.02
C TYR A 12 30.56 -8.67 13.83
N SER A 13 31.70 -8.10 13.40
CA SER A 13 31.76 -6.74 12.91
C SER A 13 31.22 -6.67 11.49
N PHE A 14 30.17 -5.90 11.28
CA PHE A 14 29.62 -5.60 9.95
C PHE A 14 30.42 -4.43 9.37
N GLU A 15 31.40 -4.74 8.53
CA GLU A 15 32.12 -3.73 7.78
C GLU A 15 31.33 -3.33 6.53
N SER A 16 30.87 -2.08 6.53
CA SER A 16 30.36 -1.38 5.34
C SER A 16 31.53 -1.16 4.38
N ARG A 17 31.55 -1.86 3.25
CA ARG A 17 32.46 -1.55 2.15
C ARG A 17 31.86 -0.45 1.29
N ASP A 18 32.40 0.75 1.45
CA ASP A 18 32.29 1.84 0.49
C ASP A 18 32.97 1.43 -0.82
N SER A 19 32.19 1.25 -1.88
CA SER A 19 32.69 1.17 -3.24
C SER A 19 32.53 2.52 -3.92
N ALA A 20 33.50 3.40 -3.66
CA ALA A 20 33.75 4.54 -4.52
C ALA A 20 34.64 4.06 -5.68
N THR A 21 34.10 4.09 -6.91
CA THR A 21 34.79 4.48 -8.15
C THR A 21 33.90 4.20 -9.35
N SER A 22 33.29 5.22 -9.91
CA SER A 22 33.26 5.44 -11.36
C SER A 22 32.87 6.88 -11.63
N LEU A 23 33.87 7.71 -11.92
CA LEU A 23 33.71 9.03 -12.50
C LEU A 23 33.28 8.88 -13.94
N GLY A 24 31.96 8.90 -14.19
CA GLY A 24 31.37 9.05 -15.51
C GLY A 24 30.92 10.49 -15.70
N LEU A 25 31.57 11.18 -16.64
CA LEU A 25 31.24 12.52 -17.12
C LEU A 25 29.78 12.66 -17.53
N PHE A 26 28.94 13.23 -16.68
CA PHE A 26 27.61 13.67 -17.06
C PHE A 26 27.63 15.17 -17.36
N SER A 27 27.54 15.46 -18.64
CA SER A 27 27.30 16.75 -19.24
C SER A 27 26.21 17.53 -18.47
N ARG A 28 26.61 18.70 -18.02
CA ARG A 28 25.78 19.70 -17.33
C ARG A 28 24.72 20.23 -18.31
N ARG A 29 23.56 19.56 -18.47
CA ARG A 29 22.38 20.17 -19.08
C ARG A 29 21.82 21.18 -18.08
N GLN A 30 22.00 22.48 -18.42
CA GLN A 30 21.37 23.61 -17.76
C GLN A 30 19.84 23.36 -17.70
N ARG A 31 19.34 23.03 -16.53
CA ARG A 31 17.88 23.08 -16.26
C ARG A 31 17.50 24.55 -16.23
N GLN A 32 16.87 25.04 -17.30
CA GLN A 32 16.16 26.32 -17.30
C GLN A 32 15.16 26.33 -16.13
N ARG A 33 15.44 27.13 -15.13
CA ARG A 33 14.51 27.42 -14.03
C ARG A 33 13.29 28.12 -14.64
N ARG A 34 12.19 27.39 -14.85
CA ARG A 34 10.89 28.00 -15.11
C ARG A 34 10.57 28.92 -13.93
N LYS A 35 10.57 30.22 -14.18
CA LYS A 35 10.13 31.25 -13.23
C LYS A 35 8.70 30.88 -12.78
N ARG A 36 8.54 30.43 -11.55
CA ARG A 36 7.23 30.28 -10.91
C ARG A 36 6.60 31.68 -10.88
N ARG A 37 5.51 31.88 -11.62
CA ARG A 37 4.68 33.08 -11.50
C ARG A 37 4.27 33.21 -10.04
N GLY A 38 4.72 34.30 -9.39
CA GLY A 38 4.38 34.61 -8.01
C GLY A 38 2.86 34.74 -7.87
N ILE A 39 2.26 33.89 -7.08
CA ILE A 39 0.88 34.04 -6.63
C ILE A 39 0.87 35.30 -5.76
N LYS A 40 0.19 36.36 -6.22
CA LYS A 40 -0.07 37.56 -5.42
C LYS A 40 -0.76 37.13 -4.12
N ARG A 41 -0.07 37.23 -3.01
CA ARG A 41 -0.65 37.06 -1.67
C ARG A 41 -1.71 38.16 -1.50
N ARG A 42 -2.98 37.77 -1.51
CA ARG A 42 -4.06 38.62 -0.98
C ARG A 42 -3.82 38.69 0.54
N ASN A 43 -3.55 39.90 1.05
CA ASN A 43 -3.55 40.17 2.47
C ASN A 43 -4.99 39.98 2.99
N GLY A 44 -5.33 38.77 3.37
CA GLY A 44 -6.52 38.42 4.12
C GLY A 44 -6.11 38.20 5.56
N ALA A 45 -6.93 38.69 6.47
CA ALA A 45 -6.77 38.58 7.92
C ALA A 45 -6.30 37.18 8.31
N LYS A 46 -5.29 37.11 9.18
CA LYS A 46 -4.78 35.85 9.75
C LYS A 46 -5.90 35.26 10.61
N THR A 47 -6.73 34.40 10.00
CA THR A 47 -7.50 33.45 10.78
C THR A 47 -6.51 32.53 11.51
N PRO A 48 -6.74 32.21 12.78
CA PRO A 48 -5.90 31.24 13.49
C PRO A 48 -5.85 29.97 12.63
N LEU A 49 -4.63 29.50 12.34
CA LEU A 49 -4.40 28.21 11.72
C LEU A 49 -4.90 27.13 12.70
N THR A 50 -6.19 26.85 12.67
CA THR A 50 -6.71 25.60 13.18
C THR A 50 -6.10 24.54 12.27
N ALA A 51 -5.16 23.76 12.82
CA ALA A 51 -4.69 22.54 12.15
C ALA A 51 -5.93 21.77 11.68
N PRO A 52 -5.93 21.21 10.45
CA PRO A 52 -7.08 20.45 9.98
C PRO A 52 -7.34 19.36 11.02
N LEU A 53 -8.54 19.38 11.61
CA LEU A 53 -8.96 18.35 12.55
C LEU A 53 -8.89 17.01 11.83
N ASN A 54 -8.12 16.07 12.38
CA ASN A 54 -8.08 14.71 11.89
C ASN A 54 -9.42 14.04 12.23
N THR A 55 -10.38 14.20 11.33
CA THR A 55 -11.75 13.76 11.52
C THR A 55 -11.89 12.25 11.44
N PHE A 56 -11.11 11.60 10.57
CA PHE A 56 -11.22 10.17 10.31
C PHE A 56 -10.20 9.40 11.14
N GLN A 57 -10.64 8.32 11.78
CA GLN A 57 -9.79 7.45 12.58
C GLN A 57 -9.70 6.07 11.93
N CYS A 58 -8.52 5.46 11.94
CA CYS A 58 -8.35 4.09 11.48
C CYS A 58 -9.13 3.13 12.40
N THR A 59 -9.85 2.18 11.80
CA THR A 59 -10.59 1.18 12.58
C THR A 59 -9.70 0.02 13.04
N PHE A 60 -8.43 0.01 12.64
CA PHE A 60 -7.46 -1.07 12.93
C PHE A 60 -6.24 -0.62 13.75
N CYS A 61 -5.95 0.68 13.80
CA CYS A 61 -4.85 1.23 14.60
C CYS A 61 -5.19 2.64 15.11
N THR A 62 -4.23 3.31 15.73
CA THR A 62 -4.44 4.63 16.38
C THR A 62 -4.27 5.83 15.42
N GLU A 63 -3.99 5.58 14.16
CA GLU A 63 -3.74 6.66 13.18
C GLU A 63 -5.01 7.44 12.85
N THR A 64 -4.82 8.74 12.62
CA THR A 64 -5.93 9.67 12.31
C THR A 64 -5.64 10.48 11.05
N PHE A 65 -6.69 10.86 10.32
CA PHE A 65 -6.58 11.48 9.00
C PHE A 65 -7.51 12.66 8.83
N SER A 66 -7.07 13.64 8.07
CA SER A 66 -7.87 14.82 7.72
C SER A 66 -8.83 14.59 6.55
N THR A 67 -8.60 13.55 5.73
CA THR A 67 -9.46 13.25 4.57
C THR A 67 -9.87 11.78 4.53
N LYS A 68 -11.09 11.53 4.04
CA LYS A 68 -11.60 10.18 3.82
C LYS A 68 -10.70 9.36 2.90
N HIS A 69 -10.16 9.97 1.83
CA HIS A 69 -9.31 9.29 0.87
C HIS A 69 -8.00 8.78 1.49
N THR A 70 -7.33 9.59 2.31
CA THR A 70 -6.08 9.18 2.98
C THR A 70 -6.34 8.09 4.02
N TRP A 71 -7.45 8.18 4.75
CA TRP A 71 -7.90 7.15 5.67
C TRP A 71 -8.18 5.82 4.96
N GLN A 72 -9.03 5.81 3.92
CA GLN A 72 -9.34 4.59 3.14
C GLN A 72 -8.09 3.95 2.54
N ARG A 73 -7.19 4.78 1.97
CA ARG A 73 -5.94 4.30 1.39
C ARG A 73 -5.05 3.64 2.44
N HIS A 74 -4.96 4.21 3.64
CA HIS A 74 -4.21 3.66 4.76
C HIS A 74 -4.75 2.27 5.16
N GLU A 75 -6.06 2.15 5.40
CA GLU A 75 -6.66 0.88 5.81
C GLU A 75 -6.48 -0.22 4.74
N LYS A 76 -6.69 0.10 3.47
CA LYS A 76 -6.49 -0.85 2.36
C LYS A 76 -5.03 -1.25 2.16
N SER A 77 -4.08 -0.39 2.49
CA SER A 77 -2.67 -0.66 2.22
C SER A 77 -1.94 -1.36 3.35
N LEU A 78 -2.39 -1.17 4.60
CA LEU A 78 -1.67 -1.62 5.79
C LEU A 78 -2.40 -2.69 6.60
N HIS A 79 -3.73 -2.71 6.53
CA HIS A 79 -4.51 -3.58 7.42
C HIS A 79 -5.30 -4.64 6.69
N LEU A 80 -5.94 -4.29 5.57
CA LEU A 80 -6.77 -5.22 4.83
C LEU A 80 -6.56 -5.04 3.32
N ALA A 81 -5.60 -5.78 2.80
CA ALA A 81 -5.29 -5.80 1.37
C ALA A 81 -6.48 -6.36 0.58
N LEU A 82 -7.34 -5.47 0.09
CA LEU A 82 -8.53 -5.81 -0.69
C LEU A 82 -8.22 -6.03 -2.16
N GLU A 83 -7.17 -5.41 -2.65
CA GLU A 83 -6.75 -5.50 -4.04
C GLU A 83 -5.33 -6.06 -4.06
N ARG A 84 -5.12 -7.01 -4.94
CA ARG A 84 -3.81 -7.61 -5.17
C ARG A 84 -3.51 -7.61 -6.65
N TRP A 85 -2.28 -7.37 -6.97
CA TRP A 85 -1.74 -7.48 -8.32
C TRP A 85 -0.58 -8.45 -8.30
N VAL A 86 -0.59 -9.45 -9.17
CA VAL A 86 0.49 -10.41 -9.29
C VAL A 86 1.23 -10.16 -10.60
N CYS A 87 2.55 -10.03 -10.54
CA CYS A 87 3.35 -9.86 -11.75
C CYS A 87 3.33 -11.16 -12.57
N ALA A 88 2.92 -11.07 -13.84
CA ALA A 88 2.83 -12.16 -14.80
C ALA A 88 2.25 -13.47 -14.20
N PRO A 89 0.99 -13.46 -13.72
CA PRO A 89 0.41 -14.58 -12.97
C PRO A 89 0.34 -15.87 -13.79
N SER A 90 0.19 -15.77 -15.10
CA SER A 90 0.06 -16.89 -16.04
C SER A 90 1.34 -17.16 -16.85
N GLY A 91 2.48 -16.56 -16.45
CA GLY A 91 3.74 -16.71 -17.19
C GLY A 91 4.01 -15.55 -18.14
N PRO A 92 5.12 -15.63 -18.94
CA PRO A 92 5.59 -14.52 -19.77
C PRO A 92 4.88 -14.40 -21.11
N ARG A 93 4.07 -15.42 -21.48
CA ARG A 93 3.37 -15.49 -22.75
C ARG A 93 1.88 -15.76 -22.51
N THR A 94 1.05 -15.22 -23.39
CA THR A 94 -0.38 -15.53 -23.43
C THR A 94 -0.81 -15.89 -24.86
N THR A 95 -1.75 -16.83 -24.99
CA THR A 95 -2.30 -17.22 -26.30
C THR A 95 -3.66 -16.53 -26.46
N ASN A 96 -3.81 -15.76 -27.52
CA ASN A 96 -5.03 -15.09 -27.90
C ASN A 96 -6.06 -16.10 -28.49
N PRO A 97 -7.34 -15.74 -28.61
CA PRO A 97 -8.38 -16.60 -29.21
C PRO A 97 -8.09 -17.00 -30.68
N ASP A 98 -7.30 -16.20 -31.40
CA ASP A 98 -6.87 -16.46 -32.77
C ASP A 98 -5.71 -17.45 -32.88
N GLY A 99 -5.24 -17.98 -31.73
CA GLY A 99 -4.09 -18.90 -31.65
C GLY A 99 -2.72 -18.21 -31.63
N THR A 100 -2.66 -16.88 -31.74
CA THR A 100 -1.40 -16.14 -31.72
C THR A 100 -0.87 -16.04 -30.29
N THR A 101 0.39 -16.43 -30.09
CA THR A 101 1.08 -16.23 -28.81
C THR A 101 1.66 -14.83 -28.74
N THR A 102 1.45 -14.11 -27.63
CA THR A 102 1.96 -12.76 -27.43
C THR A 102 2.71 -12.62 -26.10
N CYS A 103 3.67 -11.71 -26.06
CA CYS A 103 4.38 -11.33 -24.84
C CYS A 103 3.42 -10.62 -23.87
N VAL A 104 3.35 -11.06 -22.63
CA VAL A 104 2.48 -10.43 -21.61
C VAL A 104 2.95 -9.03 -21.22
N PHE A 105 4.19 -8.64 -21.52
CA PHE A 105 4.77 -7.35 -21.14
C PHE A 105 4.56 -6.27 -22.22
N CYS A 106 4.84 -6.59 -23.48
CA CYS A 106 4.83 -5.59 -24.58
C CYS A 106 3.89 -5.94 -25.73
N HIS A 107 3.18 -7.09 -25.66
CA HIS A 107 2.24 -7.59 -26.69
C HIS A 107 2.89 -7.93 -28.06
N GLU A 108 4.20 -8.06 -28.12
CA GLU A 108 4.87 -8.54 -29.33
C GLU A 108 4.39 -9.97 -29.65
N ALA A 109 4.06 -10.20 -30.93
CA ALA A 109 3.57 -11.48 -31.40
C ALA A 109 4.72 -12.49 -31.54
N ASN A 110 4.46 -13.75 -31.16
CA ASN A 110 5.38 -14.87 -31.23
C ASN A 110 6.77 -14.56 -30.63
N PRO A 111 6.86 -14.10 -29.38
CA PRO A 111 8.12 -13.77 -28.75
C PRO A 111 8.98 -15.03 -28.57
N ASP A 112 10.25 -14.97 -28.95
CA ASP A 112 11.25 -15.96 -28.63
C ASP A 112 11.74 -15.85 -27.17
N ASP A 113 12.59 -16.75 -26.74
CA ASP A 113 13.13 -16.72 -25.38
C ASP A 113 14.03 -15.50 -25.16
N GLY A 114 14.82 -15.10 -26.16
CA GLY A 114 15.65 -13.92 -26.10
C GLY A 114 14.83 -12.62 -25.97
N HIS A 115 13.61 -12.58 -26.51
CA HIS A 115 12.69 -11.48 -26.27
C HIS A 115 12.22 -11.43 -24.81
N ILE A 116 11.86 -12.60 -24.25
CA ILE A 116 11.42 -12.69 -22.84
C ILE A 116 12.56 -12.32 -21.88
N ASP A 117 13.79 -12.71 -22.19
CA ASP A 117 14.98 -12.35 -21.41
C ASP A 117 15.20 -10.83 -21.35
N ARG A 118 14.88 -10.09 -22.43
CA ARG A 118 14.94 -8.62 -22.41
C ARG A 118 13.98 -7.98 -21.39
N HIS A 119 12.94 -8.70 -21.02
CA HIS A 119 12.03 -8.28 -19.94
C HIS A 119 12.48 -8.76 -18.56
N ASN A 120 13.62 -9.41 -18.40
CA ASN A 120 14.12 -9.96 -17.13
C ASN A 120 13.10 -10.85 -16.40
N TYR A 121 12.29 -11.63 -17.15
CA TYR A 121 11.23 -12.43 -16.55
C TYR A 121 11.75 -13.47 -15.57
N ALA A 122 12.89 -14.12 -15.87
CA ALA A 122 13.52 -15.13 -15.02
C ALA A 122 13.74 -14.62 -13.59
N VAL A 123 14.23 -13.39 -13.42
CA VAL A 123 14.44 -12.75 -12.10
C VAL A 123 13.16 -12.67 -11.27
N CYS A 124 12.02 -12.45 -11.94
CA CYS A 124 10.73 -12.39 -11.27
C CYS A 124 10.13 -13.78 -11.03
N GLN A 125 10.34 -14.73 -11.96
CA GLN A 125 9.84 -16.08 -11.85
C GLN A 125 10.48 -16.86 -10.69
N GLU A 126 11.75 -16.64 -10.42
CA GLU A 126 12.50 -17.26 -9.32
C GLU A 126 12.04 -16.81 -7.93
N ARG A 127 11.32 -15.69 -7.86
CA ARG A 127 10.78 -15.17 -6.58
C ARG A 127 9.54 -15.94 -6.15
N GLN A 128 9.34 -16.01 -4.84
CA GLN A 128 8.09 -16.52 -4.27
C GLN A 128 6.91 -15.67 -4.75
N LEU A 129 5.72 -16.26 -4.77
CA LEU A 129 4.51 -15.57 -5.24
C LEU A 129 4.25 -14.28 -4.43
N GLU A 130 4.52 -14.32 -3.13
CA GLU A 130 4.38 -13.22 -2.21
C GLU A 130 5.27 -12.02 -2.60
N ASP A 131 6.52 -12.27 -3.00
CA ASP A 131 7.50 -11.24 -3.37
C ASP A 131 7.19 -10.56 -4.71
N ARG A 132 6.33 -11.15 -5.55
CA ARG A 132 5.82 -10.58 -6.80
C ARG A 132 4.35 -10.20 -6.75
N THR A 133 3.79 -10.17 -5.52
CA THR A 133 2.43 -9.72 -5.23
C THR A 133 2.47 -8.30 -4.67
N PHE A 134 1.66 -7.42 -5.22
CA PHE A 134 1.62 -6.00 -4.86
C PHE A 134 0.22 -5.64 -4.38
N HIS A 135 0.12 -4.93 -3.28
CA HIS A 135 -1.14 -4.44 -2.70
C HIS A 135 -1.50 -3.01 -3.16
N ARG A 136 -0.70 -2.47 -4.08
CA ARG A 136 -0.92 -1.14 -4.65
C ARG A 136 -0.56 -1.14 -6.14
N LYS A 137 -1.48 -0.56 -6.94
CA LYS A 137 -1.31 -0.41 -8.39
C LYS A 137 0.00 0.30 -8.78
N ASP A 138 0.35 1.37 -8.05
CA ASP A 138 1.55 2.15 -8.30
C ASP A 138 2.85 1.37 -8.04
N HIS A 139 2.86 0.46 -7.05
CA HIS A 139 4.01 -0.40 -6.77
C HIS A 139 4.23 -1.44 -7.87
N LEU A 140 3.17 -2.10 -8.35
CA LEU A 140 3.29 -2.97 -9.53
C LEU A 140 3.79 -2.16 -10.74
N GLY A 141 3.24 -0.97 -11.01
CA GLY A 141 3.69 -0.12 -12.11
C GLY A 141 5.16 0.27 -12.01
N GLN A 142 5.65 0.54 -10.80
CA GLN A 142 7.07 0.79 -10.55
C GLN A 142 7.93 -0.46 -10.82
N HIS A 143 7.50 -1.63 -10.34
CA HIS A 143 8.16 -2.90 -10.59
C HIS A 143 8.26 -3.21 -12.10
N LEU A 144 7.16 -3.06 -12.85
CA LEU A 144 7.13 -3.30 -14.29
C LEU A 144 8.13 -2.40 -15.05
N ARG A 145 8.25 -1.15 -14.65
CA ARG A 145 9.22 -0.22 -15.26
C ARG A 145 10.67 -0.56 -14.91
N LEU A 146 10.93 -0.87 -13.64
CA LEU A 146 12.30 -1.06 -13.15
C LEU A 146 12.84 -2.46 -13.42
N VAL A 147 12.02 -3.49 -13.36
CA VAL A 147 12.44 -4.88 -13.54
C VAL A 147 12.21 -5.35 -14.96
N HIS A 148 11.02 -5.07 -15.52
CA HIS A 148 10.63 -5.61 -16.83
C HIS A 148 10.80 -4.60 -17.99
N ASN A 149 11.35 -3.41 -17.71
CA ASN A 149 11.65 -2.37 -18.70
C ASN A 149 10.42 -1.91 -19.53
N LEU A 150 9.22 -1.96 -18.94
CA LEU A 150 8.00 -1.52 -19.62
C LEU A 150 7.98 0.01 -19.78
N LYS A 151 7.53 0.44 -20.94
CA LYS A 151 7.25 1.87 -21.22
C LYS A 151 5.94 2.29 -20.57
N PRO A 152 5.76 3.59 -20.25
CA PRO A 152 4.54 4.09 -19.63
C PRO A 152 3.24 3.71 -20.37
N GLU A 153 3.29 3.67 -21.70
CA GLU A 153 2.15 3.37 -22.57
C GLU A 153 1.65 1.93 -22.42
N GLN A 154 2.52 1.02 -22.00
CA GLN A 154 2.23 -0.41 -21.85
C GLN A 154 1.68 -0.76 -20.45
N LEU A 155 1.81 0.13 -19.47
CA LEU A 155 1.53 -0.16 -18.07
C LEU A 155 0.05 -0.33 -17.77
N ASP A 156 -0.80 0.54 -18.30
CA ASP A 156 -2.22 0.59 -17.89
C ASP A 156 -2.98 -0.71 -18.21
N GLN A 157 -2.63 -1.36 -19.29
CA GLN A 157 -3.25 -2.63 -19.68
C GLN A 157 -2.86 -3.75 -18.71
N GLN A 158 -1.56 -3.94 -18.40
CA GLN A 158 -1.10 -4.96 -17.45
C GLN A 158 -1.64 -4.70 -16.05
N LEU A 159 -1.68 -3.46 -15.61
CA LEU A 159 -2.21 -3.07 -14.31
C LEU A 159 -3.70 -3.39 -14.16
N SER A 160 -4.44 -3.46 -15.27
CA SER A 160 -5.84 -3.86 -15.27
C SER A 160 -6.01 -5.39 -15.35
N LEU A 161 -5.23 -6.06 -16.19
CA LEU A 161 -5.30 -7.51 -16.41
C LEU A 161 -4.79 -8.34 -15.22
N TRP A 162 -3.80 -7.82 -14.51
CA TRP A 162 -3.15 -8.56 -13.40
C TRP A 162 -3.71 -8.23 -12.03
N LYS A 163 -4.82 -7.51 -12.01
CA LYS A 163 -5.59 -7.29 -10.79
C LYS A 163 -6.30 -8.58 -10.40
N MET A 164 -6.06 -9.00 -9.18
CA MET A 164 -6.78 -10.11 -8.55
C MET A 164 -7.93 -9.53 -7.74
N ASP A 165 -9.14 -9.82 -8.11
CA ASP A 165 -10.30 -9.38 -7.34
C ASP A 165 -10.37 -10.09 -6.00
N THR A 166 -10.62 -9.33 -4.97
CA THR A 166 -10.98 -9.86 -3.67
C THR A 166 -12.50 -9.94 -3.57
N PRO A 167 -13.03 -11.00 -2.95
CA PRO A 167 -14.48 -11.12 -2.75
C PRO A 167 -14.99 -9.90 -1.96
N GLU A 168 -16.23 -9.55 -2.20
CA GLU A 168 -16.93 -8.54 -1.41
C GLU A 168 -16.88 -8.88 0.07
N ILE A 169 -16.59 -7.89 0.90
CA ILE A 169 -16.40 -8.07 2.33
C ILE A 169 -17.58 -7.49 3.07
N LYS A 170 -18.37 -8.38 3.66
CA LYS A 170 -19.43 -8.00 4.60
C LYS A 170 -18.84 -7.54 5.92
N SER A 171 -19.44 -6.52 6.50
CA SER A 171 -19.00 -6.00 7.80
C SER A 171 -20.14 -5.37 8.57
N ARG A 172 -20.03 -5.40 9.89
CA ARG A 172 -20.94 -4.71 10.81
C ARG A 172 -20.30 -3.41 11.30
N CYS A 173 -21.09 -2.37 11.39
CA CYS A 173 -20.68 -1.10 11.98
C CYS A 173 -20.63 -1.22 13.51
N GLY A 174 -19.50 -0.88 14.13
CA GLY A 174 -19.38 -0.86 15.59
C GLY A 174 -20.07 0.34 16.26
N PHE A 175 -20.42 1.38 15.52
CA PHE A 175 -21.16 2.53 16.07
C PHE A 175 -22.67 2.28 16.19
N CYS A 176 -23.29 1.74 15.14
CA CYS A 176 -24.76 1.60 15.08
C CYS A 176 -25.27 0.18 14.80
N GLY A 177 -24.36 -0.80 14.54
CA GLY A 177 -24.72 -2.20 14.33
C GLY A 177 -25.17 -2.56 12.91
N ILE A 178 -25.35 -1.57 12.00
CA ILE A 178 -25.76 -1.83 10.61
C ILE A 178 -24.75 -2.73 9.90
N VAL A 179 -25.26 -3.68 9.12
CA VAL A 179 -24.46 -4.57 8.27
C VAL A 179 -24.34 -3.96 6.88
N MET A 180 -23.15 -4.00 6.33
CA MET A 180 -22.78 -3.49 5.01
C MET A 180 -22.17 -4.63 4.20
N ASP A 181 -22.59 -4.77 2.95
CA ASP A 181 -22.19 -5.90 2.10
C ASP A 181 -20.86 -5.68 1.36
N THR A 182 -20.41 -4.42 1.27
CA THR A 182 -19.17 -4.08 0.56
C THR A 182 -18.26 -3.19 1.38
N TRP A 183 -16.97 -3.22 1.05
CA TRP A 183 -16.00 -2.28 1.63
C TRP A 183 -16.32 -0.82 1.34
N ALA A 184 -16.81 -0.52 0.14
CA ALA A 184 -17.20 0.84 -0.22
C ALA A 184 -18.32 1.33 0.68
N ALA A 185 -19.40 0.54 0.82
CA ALA A 185 -20.51 0.86 1.72
C ALA A 185 -20.02 1.06 3.18
N ARG A 186 -19.11 0.19 3.66
CA ARG A 186 -18.51 0.35 4.99
C ARG A 186 -17.82 1.69 5.16
N THR A 187 -16.92 2.04 4.24
CA THR A 187 -16.14 3.27 4.38
C THR A 187 -16.98 4.52 4.20
N ASP A 188 -18.02 4.47 3.38
CA ASP A 188 -18.98 5.57 3.22
C ASP A 188 -19.78 5.78 4.50
N HIS A 189 -20.34 4.71 5.03
CA HIS A 189 -21.12 4.72 6.26
C HIS A 189 -20.30 5.17 7.49
N LEU A 190 -19.11 4.63 7.69
CA LEU A 190 -18.23 5.03 8.79
C LEU A 190 -17.77 6.48 8.67
N ALA A 191 -17.57 6.98 7.46
CA ALA A 191 -17.22 8.38 7.24
C ALA A 191 -18.29 9.34 7.76
N GLU A 192 -19.56 8.98 7.65
CA GLU A 192 -20.65 9.81 8.20
C GLU A 192 -20.62 9.84 9.74
N HIS A 193 -20.36 8.71 10.40
CA HIS A 193 -20.16 8.69 11.86
C HIS A 193 -19.00 9.59 12.29
N PHE A 194 -17.85 9.53 11.61
CA PHE A 194 -16.71 10.38 11.92
C PHE A 194 -17.02 11.87 11.70
N LYS A 195 -17.75 12.22 10.65
CA LYS A 195 -18.16 13.61 10.38
C LYS A 195 -19.14 14.14 11.43
N THR A 196 -19.97 13.28 12.02
CA THR A 196 -20.89 13.66 13.10
C THR A 196 -20.21 13.67 14.47
N GLY A 197 -18.91 13.38 14.54
CA GLY A 197 -18.10 13.49 15.76
C GLY A 197 -17.92 12.18 16.53
N CYS A 198 -18.36 11.03 16.00
CA CYS A 198 -18.04 9.72 16.59
C CYS A 198 -16.53 9.46 16.51
N THR A 199 -16.01 8.77 17.51
CA THR A 199 -14.60 8.37 17.62
C THR A 199 -14.49 6.87 17.84
N MET A 200 -13.30 6.30 17.70
CA MET A 200 -13.08 4.87 18.00
C MET A 200 -13.35 4.52 19.47
N SER A 201 -13.46 5.48 20.36
CA SER A 201 -13.91 5.26 21.75
C SER A 201 -15.39 4.91 21.85
N ASP A 202 -16.18 5.26 20.83
CA ASP A 202 -17.63 4.97 20.76
C ASP A 202 -17.90 3.64 20.04
N TRP A 203 -16.85 2.99 19.54
CA TRP A 203 -16.93 1.72 18.84
C TRP A 203 -17.26 0.56 19.80
N ASN A 204 -18.23 -0.28 19.43
CA ASN A 204 -18.64 -1.43 20.20
C ASN A 204 -18.34 -2.75 19.46
N GLY A 205 -17.72 -3.68 20.19
CA GLY A 205 -17.43 -5.03 19.72
C GLY A 205 -16.10 -5.15 18.98
N ASP A 206 -16.00 -6.15 18.13
CA ASP A 206 -14.87 -6.44 17.26
C ASP A 206 -14.86 -5.56 16.00
N TRP A 207 -14.01 -5.87 15.02
CA TRP A 207 -13.96 -5.13 13.74
C TRP A 207 -15.22 -5.26 12.88
N GLY A 208 -16.14 -6.19 13.26
CA GLY A 208 -17.38 -6.43 12.54
C GLY A 208 -17.25 -7.24 11.27
N PHE A 209 -16.17 -8.00 11.11
CA PHE A 209 -15.93 -8.89 9.97
C PHE A 209 -16.16 -10.35 10.32
N GLU A 210 -16.34 -11.18 9.29
CA GLU A 210 -16.31 -12.63 9.41
C GLU A 210 -14.91 -13.13 9.79
N PRO A 211 -14.78 -14.29 10.46
CA PRO A 211 -13.49 -14.84 10.90
C PRO A 211 -12.47 -15.02 9.76
N SER A 212 -12.93 -15.38 8.58
CA SER A 212 -12.11 -15.52 7.37
C SER A 212 -11.45 -14.21 6.91
N VAL A 213 -12.11 -13.08 7.13
CA VAL A 213 -11.60 -11.74 6.85
C VAL A 213 -10.68 -11.28 7.98
N VAL A 214 -11.07 -11.56 9.23
CA VAL A 214 -10.24 -11.22 10.40
C VAL A 214 -8.87 -11.91 10.33
N ALA A 215 -8.80 -13.15 9.87
CA ALA A 215 -7.55 -13.89 9.68
C ALA A 215 -6.60 -13.26 8.64
N ARG A 216 -7.11 -12.35 7.80
CA ARG A 216 -6.32 -11.63 6.78
C ARG A 216 -5.90 -10.23 7.21
N LEU A 217 -6.29 -9.80 8.42
CA LEU A 217 -5.90 -8.49 8.93
C LEU A 217 -4.42 -8.48 9.29
N GLU A 218 -3.72 -7.46 8.83
CA GLU A 218 -2.31 -7.21 9.13
C GLU A 218 -2.18 -5.96 10.00
N ASN A 219 -1.20 -5.96 10.90
CA ASN A 219 -0.89 -4.81 11.77
C ASN A 219 -2.12 -4.22 12.48
N ALA A 220 -3.14 -5.03 12.74
CA ALA A 220 -4.39 -4.59 13.32
C ALA A 220 -4.39 -4.77 14.84
N MET A 221 -4.83 -3.73 15.54
CA MET A 221 -5.11 -3.76 16.98
C MET A 221 -6.61 -3.92 17.17
N ALA A 222 -7.03 -4.84 18.04
CA ALA A 222 -8.44 -4.98 18.35
C ALA A 222 -9.04 -3.64 18.79
N PRO A 223 -10.22 -3.25 18.28
CA PRO A 223 -10.91 -2.07 18.77
C PRO A 223 -11.04 -2.18 20.28
N CYS A 224 -10.73 -1.10 20.99
CA CYS A 224 -10.69 -1.12 22.45
C CYS A 224 -12.03 -1.62 23.00
N LYS A 225 -12.04 -2.80 23.59
CA LYS A 225 -13.16 -3.25 24.39
C LYS A 225 -13.23 -2.36 25.62
N ASN A 226 -14.18 -1.41 25.62
CA ASN A 226 -14.59 -0.66 26.79
C ASN A 226 -13.44 -0.16 27.69
N ILE A 227 -12.80 0.93 27.29
CA ILE A 227 -12.25 1.84 28.31
C ILE A 227 -13.49 2.42 29.00
N PRO A 228 -13.74 2.15 30.30
CA PRO A 228 -14.86 2.76 31.00
C PRO A 228 -14.75 4.26 30.82
N ARG A 229 -15.83 4.91 30.37
CA ARG A 229 -15.90 6.37 30.29
C ARG A 229 -15.42 6.90 31.62
N ARG A 230 -14.39 7.76 31.60
CA ARG A 230 -14.03 8.52 32.80
C ARG A 230 -15.33 9.18 33.30
N PRO A 231 -15.70 9.01 34.57
CA PRO A 231 -16.83 9.73 35.10
C PRO A 231 -16.60 11.21 34.84
N SER A 232 -17.57 11.87 34.19
CA SER A 232 -17.57 13.31 34.08
C SER A 232 -17.50 13.85 35.50
N TYR A 233 -16.40 14.47 35.88
CA TYR A 233 -16.36 15.27 37.08
C TYR A 233 -17.39 16.40 36.87
N GLY A 234 -18.57 16.22 37.46
CA GLY A 234 -19.53 17.29 37.63
C GLY A 234 -18.86 18.34 38.50
N GLY A 235 -18.55 19.48 37.91
CA GLY A 235 -18.16 20.65 38.69
C GLY A 235 -19.44 21.13 39.42
N GLU A 236 -19.39 21.16 40.73
CA GLU A 236 -20.17 22.01 41.58
C GLU A 236 -19.63 23.45 41.53
#